data_1cfb37fc6e0eadaf458622e32c2a8833
#
_entry.id   1cfb37fc6e0eadaf458622e32c2a8833
#
_cell.length_a   1.000
_cell.length_b   1.000
_cell.length_c   1.000
_cell.angle_alpha   90.00
_cell.angle_beta   90.00
_cell.angle_gamma   90.00
#
_symmetry.space_group_name_H-M   'P 1'
#
loop_
_entity.id
_entity.type
_entity.pdbx_description
1 polymer ?
#
loop_
_entity_poly.entity_id
_entity_poly.type
_entity_poly.pdbx_seq_one_letter_code
_entity_poly.pdbx_strand_id
1 'polypeptide(L)'
;GFTLNYDKYNWEEHPDHFILQDADRPIDFGEGKKNIYALEGTEVLVQRNKEVQMAAHDFGKGRAVYISGVPYSFANSRTLYRAILWSAHSEDELHTWFSSNYNVEVHAYVKNGKYCVVNNTYEPQDTTVYTGDGSCFDLHLDTNEIKWYSIEG
;
A
#
# COMPACT_ATOMS: atom_id res chain seq x y z
N GLY A 1 15.84 -5.48 42.58
CA GLY A 1 15.71 -4.45 41.59
C GLY A 1 15.28 -5.05 40.29
N PHE A 2 14.19 -4.58 39.68
CA PHE A 2 13.78 -5.00 38.35
C PHE A 2 14.50 -4.13 37.33
N THR A 3 15.40 -4.69 36.57
CA THR A 3 15.93 -4.07 35.35
C THR A 3 14.93 -4.37 34.23
N LEU A 4 14.21 -3.36 33.76
CA LEU A 4 13.51 -3.44 32.51
C LEU A 4 14.54 -3.60 31.39
N ASN A 5 14.57 -4.75 30.75
CA ASN A 5 15.46 -4.97 29.60
C ASN A 5 14.84 -4.26 28.39
N TYR A 6 15.20 -2.99 28.20
CA TYR A 6 14.70 -2.15 27.10
C TYR A 6 15.09 -2.68 25.71
N ASP A 7 16.14 -3.50 25.62
CA ASP A 7 16.58 -4.09 24.36
C ASP A 7 15.60 -5.13 23.81
N LYS A 8 14.75 -5.70 24.67
CA LYS A 8 13.74 -6.67 24.28
C LYS A 8 12.63 -6.08 23.38
N TYR A 9 12.48 -4.78 23.36
CA TYR A 9 11.45 -4.05 22.61
C TYR A 9 12.04 -3.12 21.54
N ASN A 10 13.27 -3.38 21.11
CA ASN A 10 13.91 -2.66 20.01
C ASN A 10 14.01 -3.60 18.83
N TRP A 11 13.07 -3.45 17.89
CA TRP A 11 13.05 -4.25 16.67
C TRP A 11 13.79 -3.54 15.54
N GLU A 12 14.43 -4.29 14.67
CA GLU A 12 14.89 -3.81 13.37
C GLU A 12 13.68 -3.61 12.46
N GLU A 13 13.57 -2.44 11.84
CA GLU A 13 12.53 -2.16 10.87
C GLU A 13 12.95 -2.66 9.49
N HIS A 14 11.97 -3.13 8.70
CA HIS A 14 12.14 -3.59 7.32
C HIS A 14 11.57 -2.56 6.33
N PRO A 15 12.28 -1.43 6.07
CA PRO A 15 11.76 -0.32 5.26
C PRO A 15 11.56 -0.67 3.79
N ASP A 16 12.26 -1.69 3.29
CA ASP A 16 12.20 -2.13 1.89
C ASP A 16 11.12 -3.19 1.63
N HIS A 17 10.33 -3.55 2.67
CA HIS A 17 9.27 -4.52 2.53
C HIS A 17 8.23 -4.06 1.50
N PHE A 18 7.69 -5.01 0.70
CA PHE A 18 6.72 -4.75 -0.38
C PHE A 18 5.57 -3.80 0.03
N ILE A 19 5.05 -3.95 1.24
CA ILE A 19 3.92 -3.13 1.74
C ILE A 19 4.29 -1.65 1.82
N LEU A 20 5.56 -1.31 2.05
CA LEU A 20 6.03 0.05 2.29
C LEU A 20 6.61 0.76 1.07
N GLN A 21 6.75 0.10 -0.07
CA GLN A 21 7.47 0.65 -1.23
C GLN A 21 6.89 1.96 -1.78
N ASP A 22 5.57 2.15 -1.71
CA ASP A 22 4.89 3.39 -2.16
C ASP A 22 4.33 4.21 -0.98
N ALA A 23 4.72 3.90 0.24
CA ALA A 23 4.16 4.57 1.41
C ALA A 23 4.72 6.00 1.54
N ASP A 24 3.83 6.99 1.67
CA ASP A 24 4.20 8.32 2.13
C ASP A 24 4.72 8.25 3.57
N ARG A 25 5.89 8.84 3.82
CA ARG A 25 6.49 8.80 5.16
C ARG A 25 6.61 10.20 5.74
N PRO A 26 6.28 10.35 7.04
CA PRO A 26 5.86 9.31 7.99
C PRO A 26 4.41 8.86 7.75
N ILE A 27 4.15 7.55 7.83
CA ILE A 27 2.80 7.00 7.70
C ILE A 27 1.93 7.51 8.86
N ASP A 28 0.74 8.00 8.55
CA ASP A 28 -0.26 8.38 9.55
C ASP A 28 -1.06 7.15 9.99
N PHE A 29 -0.89 6.77 11.25
CA PHE A 29 -1.66 5.68 11.88
C PHE A 29 -2.83 6.20 12.73
N GLY A 30 -3.07 7.51 12.75
CA GLY A 30 -4.07 8.12 13.62
C GLY A 30 -3.77 7.87 15.10
N GLU A 31 -4.84 7.65 15.88
CA GLU A 31 -4.76 7.23 17.28
C GLU A 31 -4.59 5.71 17.40
N GLY A 32 -3.53 5.17 16.81
CA GLY A 32 -3.26 3.73 16.79
C GLY A 32 -3.30 3.08 18.19
N LYS A 33 -3.52 1.76 18.23
CA LYS A 33 -3.52 1.02 19.50
C LYS A 33 -2.13 1.04 20.14
N LYS A 34 -2.13 1.08 21.48
CA LYS A 34 -0.92 1.08 22.30
C LYS A 34 -0.64 -0.32 22.87
N ASN A 35 0.60 -0.52 23.32
CA ASN A 35 1.05 -1.76 23.96
C ASN A 35 0.99 -3.00 23.05
N ILE A 36 1.29 -2.83 21.76
CA ILE A 36 1.44 -3.94 20.82
C ILE A 36 2.92 -4.20 20.62
N TYR A 37 3.32 -5.47 20.79
CA TYR A 37 4.71 -5.95 20.71
C TYR A 37 4.79 -7.12 19.73
N ALA A 38 5.88 -7.18 18.98
CA ALA A 38 6.16 -8.28 18.05
C ALA A 38 6.65 -9.51 18.82
N LEU A 39 6.24 -10.70 18.33
CA LEU A 39 6.80 -11.97 18.75
C LEU A 39 7.92 -12.37 17.78
N GLU A 40 8.68 -13.40 18.17
CA GLU A 40 9.72 -13.99 17.33
C GLU A 40 9.16 -14.41 15.95
N GLY A 41 9.92 -14.12 14.89
CA GLY A 41 9.51 -14.39 13.51
C GLY A 41 8.62 -13.34 12.87
N THR A 42 8.25 -12.28 13.59
CA THR A 42 7.48 -11.16 13.05
C THR A 42 8.42 -10.10 12.45
N GLU A 43 8.15 -9.70 11.21
CA GLU A 43 8.82 -8.57 10.57
C GLU A 43 8.14 -7.27 10.99
N VAL A 44 8.84 -6.44 11.76
CA VAL A 44 8.34 -5.11 12.14
C VAL A 44 8.62 -4.16 10.99
N LEU A 45 7.56 -3.57 10.43
CA LEU A 45 7.65 -2.66 9.31
C LEU A 45 7.76 -1.20 9.76
N VAL A 46 6.98 -0.83 10.76
CA VAL A 46 7.00 0.49 11.39
C VAL A 46 6.80 0.38 12.89
N GLN A 47 7.65 1.05 13.65
CA GLN A 47 7.48 1.22 15.10
C GLN A 47 7.51 2.71 15.49
N ARG A 48 6.84 3.04 16.58
CA ARG A 48 6.88 4.38 17.19
C ARG A 48 6.95 4.23 18.70
N ASN A 49 7.93 4.87 19.32
CA ASN A 49 8.13 4.81 20.79
C ASN A 49 8.22 3.36 21.30
N LYS A 50 8.89 2.47 20.57
CA LYS A 50 9.02 1.04 20.89
C LYS A 50 7.69 0.25 20.90
N GLU A 51 6.68 0.76 20.22
CA GLU A 51 5.41 0.08 19.98
C GLU A 51 5.27 -0.21 18.48
N VAL A 52 4.82 -1.41 18.13
CA VAL A 52 4.60 -1.82 16.76
C VAL A 52 3.39 -1.09 16.20
N GLN A 53 3.58 -0.37 15.10
CA GLN A 53 2.51 0.28 14.35
C GLN A 53 2.09 -0.54 13.14
N MET A 54 3.04 -1.20 12.49
CA MET A 54 2.80 -2.10 11.37
C MET A 54 3.78 -3.27 11.42
N ALA A 55 3.27 -4.46 11.19
CA ALA A 55 4.07 -5.68 11.13
C ALA A 55 3.47 -6.70 10.18
N ALA A 56 4.33 -7.56 9.66
CA ALA A 56 4.00 -8.68 8.78
C ALA A 56 4.52 -9.99 9.36
N HIS A 57 3.82 -11.09 9.12
CA HIS A 57 4.22 -12.40 9.60
C HIS A 57 3.72 -13.51 8.69
N ASP A 58 4.61 -14.43 8.34
CA ASP A 58 4.25 -15.69 7.67
C ASP A 58 3.77 -16.71 8.70
N PHE A 59 2.60 -17.28 8.51
CA PHE A 59 2.03 -18.29 9.36
C PHE A 59 1.63 -19.54 8.56
N GLY A 60 2.46 -20.54 8.57
CA GLY A 60 2.28 -21.76 7.77
C GLY A 60 2.28 -21.42 6.27
N LYS A 61 1.14 -21.61 5.59
CA LYS A 61 0.96 -21.24 4.18
C LYS A 61 0.30 -19.88 3.99
N GLY A 62 -0.07 -19.22 5.07
CA GLY A 62 -0.73 -17.92 5.03
C GLY A 62 0.16 -16.80 5.51
N ARG A 63 -0.29 -15.58 5.31
CA ARG A 63 0.36 -14.36 5.76
C ARG A 63 -0.62 -13.48 6.54
N ALA A 64 -0.11 -12.77 7.53
CA ALA A 64 -0.88 -11.85 8.34
C ALA A 64 -0.20 -10.49 8.38
N VAL A 65 -0.97 -9.43 8.30
CA VAL A 65 -0.49 -8.05 8.47
C VAL A 65 -1.24 -7.41 9.62
N TYR A 66 -0.51 -6.77 10.52
CA TYR A 66 -1.04 -5.93 11.56
C TYR A 66 -0.80 -4.47 11.20
N ILE A 67 -1.84 -3.64 11.32
CA ILE A 67 -1.77 -2.17 11.18
C ILE A 67 -2.55 -1.57 12.35
N SER A 68 -1.92 -0.69 13.14
CA SER A 68 -2.52 -0.14 14.37
C SER A 68 -3.70 0.79 14.11
N GLY A 69 -3.72 1.45 12.96
CA GLY A 69 -4.82 2.29 12.49
C GLY A 69 -4.54 2.73 11.05
N VAL A 70 -5.61 2.93 10.28
CA VAL A 70 -5.51 3.38 8.87
C VAL A 70 -6.55 4.48 8.63
N PRO A 71 -6.27 5.74 9.06
CA PRO A 71 -7.11 6.86 8.67
C PRO A 71 -7.17 6.95 7.14
N TYR A 72 -8.35 7.29 6.61
CA TYR A 72 -8.51 7.40 5.17
C TYR A 72 -7.62 8.51 4.59
N SER A 73 -6.79 8.13 3.63
CA SER A 73 -6.08 9.01 2.70
C SER A 73 -5.71 8.20 1.46
N PHE A 74 -5.39 8.85 0.35
CA PHE A 74 -4.94 8.14 -0.85
C PHE A 74 -3.66 7.33 -0.60
N ALA A 75 -2.69 7.92 0.13
CA ALA A 75 -1.45 7.24 0.50
C ALA A 75 -1.70 6.00 1.38
N ASN A 76 -2.54 6.14 2.42
CA ASN A 76 -2.89 5.02 3.29
C ASN A 76 -3.69 3.93 2.54
N SER A 77 -4.56 4.31 1.61
CA SER A 77 -5.27 3.34 0.76
C SER A 77 -4.32 2.52 -0.10
N ARG A 78 -3.26 3.13 -0.62
CA ARG A 78 -2.21 2.44 -1.37
C ARG A 78 -1.46 1.44 -0.48
N THR A 79 -1.06 1.84 0.72
CA THR A 79 -0.40 0.98 1.69
C THR A 79 -1.29 -0.20 2.09
N LEU A 80 -2.58 0.05 2.32
CA LEU A 80 -3.56 -1.00 2.63
C LEU A 80 -3.73 -1.97 1.45
N TYR A 81 -3.80 -1.47 0.21
CA TYR A 81 -3.91 -2.31 -0.98
C TYR A 81 -2.70 -3.25 -1.12
N ARG A 82 -1.47 -2.73 -0.93
CA ARG A 82 -0.27 -3.56 -0.92
C ARG A 82 -0.29 -4.61 0.20
N ALA A 83 -0.78 -4.25 1.39
CA ALA A 83 -0.92 -5.20 2.50
C ALA A 83 -1.89 -6.35 2.15
N ILE A 84 -2.99 -6.05 1.44
CA ILE A 84 -3.94 -7.06 0.96
C ILE A 84 -3.27 -7.98 -0.06
N LEU A 85 -2.61 -7.44 -1.08
CA LEU A 85 -1.91 -8.23 -2.11
C LEU A 85 -0.85 -9.14 -1.48
N TRP A 86 -0.04 -8.61 -0.58
CA TRP A 86 0.98 -9.38 0.12
C TRP A 86 0.36 -10.53 0.93
N SER A 87 -0.71 -10.27 1.68
CA SER A 87 -1.40 -11.29 2.47
C SER A 87 -2.03 -12.39 1.60
N ALA A 88 -2.41 -12.04 0.38
CA ALA A 88 -3.00 -12.96 -0.60
C ALA A 88 -1.97 -13.72 -1.46
N HIS A 89 -0.67 -13.46 -1.30
CA HIS A 89 0.40 -13.94 -2.21
C HIS A 89 0.18 -13.52 -3.67
N SER A 90 -0.29 -12.30 -3.89
CA SER A 90 -0.65 -11.73 -5.20
C SER A 90 0.13 -10.45 -5.50
N GLU A 91 1.39 -10.35 -5.07
CA GLU A 91 2.22 -9.16 -5.25
C GLU A 91 2.45 -8.83 -6.73
N ASP A 92 2.46 -9.83 -7.58
CA ASP A 92 2.59 -9.71 -9.03
C ASP A 92 1.35 -9.08 -9.71
N GLU A 93 0.19 -9.09 -9.04
CA GLU A 93 -1.02 -8.42 -9.52
C GLU A 93 -1.00 -6.90 -9.31
N LEU A 94 -0.01 -6.35 -8.58
CA LEU A 94 0.06 -4.92 -8.27
C LEU A 94 -0.04 -4.03 -9.52
N HIS A 95 0.63 -4.43 -10.60
CA HIS A 95 0.68 -3.66 -11.84
C HIS A 95 -0.39 -4.08 -12.86
N THR A 96 -1.55 -4.55 -12.38
CA THR A 96 -2.71 -4.89 -13.21
C THR A 96 -3.81 -3.85 -12.98
N TRP A 97 -4.14 -3.04 -13.99
CA TRP A 97 -5.07 -1.91 -13.90
C TRP A 97 -4.69 -0.93 -12.78
N PHE A 98 -3.48 -0.42 -12.85
CA PHE A 98 -2.85 0.33 -11.78
C PHE A 98 -2.28 1.67 -12.26
N SER A 99 -2.18 2.63 -11.36
CA SER A 99 -1.53 3.91 -11.57
C SER A 99 -0.34 4.07 -10.62
N SER A 100 0.80 4.55 -11.11
CA SER A 100 1.95 4.86 -10.26
C SER A 100 1.68 6.02 -9.28
N ASN A 101 0.73 6.91 -9.61
CA ASN A 101 0.32 8.04 -8.78
C ASN A 101 -0.96 7.69 -8.02
N TYR A 102 -0.92 7.72 -6.69
CA TYR A 102 -2.07 7.37 -5.84
C TYR A 102 -3.23 8.38 -5.90
N ASN A 103 -3.05 9.55 -6.51
CA ASN A 103 -4.11 10.53 -6.79
C ASN A 103 -4.88 10.21 -8.08
N VAL A 104 -4.42 9.22 -8.83
CA VAL A 104 -5.01 8.79 -10.11
C VAL A 104 -5.49 7.36 -9.99
N GLU A 105 -6.71 7.10 -10.39
CA GLU A 105 -7.33 5.78 -10.36
C GLU A 105 -7.48 5.21 -11.76
N VAL A 106 -7.36 3.88 -11.88
CA VAL A 106 -7.63 3.13 -13.11
C VAL A 106 -8.81 2.21 -12.87
N HIS A 107 -9.89 2.39 -13.63
CA HIS A 107 -11.10 1.58 -13.52
C HIS A 107 -11.31 0.77 -14.79
N ALA A 108 -11.20 -0.55 -14.70
CA ALA A 108 -11.37 -1.47 -15.82
C ALA A 108 -12.78 -2.05 -15.89
N TYR A 109 -13.39 -1.95 -17.06
CA TYR A 109 -14.66 -2.53 -17.42
C TYR A 109 -14.43 -3.61 -18.49
N VAL A 110 -13.71 -4.65 -18.12
CA VAL A 110 -13.20 -5.69 -19.02
C VAL A 110 -14.31 -6.29 -19.88
N LYS A 111 -15.48 -6.57 -19.29
CA LYS A 111 -16.65 -7.11 -20.03
C LYS A 111 -17.18 -6.16 -21.12
N ASN A 112 -16.90 -4.88 -20.99
CA ASN A 112 -17.31 -3.84 -21.94
C ASN A 112 -16.19 -3.43 -22.90
N GLY A 113 -15.01 -4.06 -22.78
CA GLY A 113 -13.84 -3.75 -23.59
C GLY A 113 -13.31 -2.33 -23.39
N LYS A 114 -13.45 -1.77 -22.19
CA LYS A 114 -13.05 -0.38 -21.88
C LYS A 114 -12.43 -0.26 -20.51
N TYR A 115 -11.63 0.79 -20.36
CA TYR A 115 -11.17 1.29 -19.06
C TYR A 115 -11.13 2.82 -19.05
N CYS A 116 -11.10 3.41 -17.88
CA CYS A 116 -10.85 4.84 -17.74
C CYS A 116 -9.77 5.11 -16.69
N VAL A 117 -9.13 6.25 -16.86
CA VAL A 117 -8.15 6.80 -15.93
C VAL A 117 -8.69 8.12 -15.41
N VAL A 118 -8.71 8.28 -14.10
CA VAL A 118 -9.41 9.38 -13.41
C VAL A 118 -8.45 10.12 -12.50
N ASN A 119 -8.32 11.42 -12.69
CA ASN A 119 -7.71 12.31 -11.71
C ASN A 119 -8.80 12.84 -10.77
N ASN A 120 -8.81 12.38 -9.51
CA ASN A 120 -9.77 12.79 -8.49
C ASN A 120 -9.36 14.05 -7.71
N THR A 121 -8.38 14.80 -8.21
CA THR A 121 -7.86 15.98 -7.52
C THR A 121 -8.12 17.29 -8.30
N TYR A 122 -7.94 18.41 -7.61
CA TYR A 122 -8.05 19.75 -8.20
C TYR A 122 -6.73 20.27 -8.79
N GLU A 123 -5.73 19.39 -8.89
CA GLU A 123 -4.43 19.71 -9.47
C GLU A 123 -4.15 18.75 -10.64
N PRO A 124 -3.45 19.22 -11.70
CA PRO A 124 -2.99 18.32 -12.76
C PRO A 124 -2.10 17.21 -12.20
N GLN A 125 -2.16 16.02 -12.78
CA GLN A 125 -1.42 14.84 -12.34
C GLN A 125 -0.70 14.17 -13.50
N ASP A 126 0.55 13.77 -13.26
CA ASP A 126 1.32 12.89 -14.13
C ASP A 126 1.39 11.49 -13.51
N THR A 127 1.24 10.47 -14.34
CA THR A 127 1.26 9.08 -13.88
C THR A 127 1.73 8.13 -14.98
N THR A 128 2.26 6.98 -14.58
CA THR A 128 2.36 5.81 -15.46
C THR A 128 1.17 4.91 -15.20
N VAL A 129 0.42 4.61 -16.24
CA VAL A 129 -0.74 3.71 -16.22
C VAL A 129 -0.29 2.31 -16.62
N TYR A 130 -0.68 1.30 -15.83
CA TYR A 130 -0.47 -0.12 -16.12
C TYR A 130 -1.80 -0.76 -16.51
N THR A 131 -1.83 -1.47 -17.61
CA THR A 131 -3.03 -2.12 -18.17
C THR A 131 -3.15 -3.57 -17.73
N GLY A 132 -4.25 -4.23 -18.10
CA GLY A 132 -4.54 -5.61 -17.69
C GLY A 132 -3.61 -6.67 -18.28
N ASP A 133 -2.90 -6.36 -19.37
CA ASP A 133 -1.89 -7.22 -19.99
C ASP A 133 -0.46 -6.95 -19.49
N GLY A 134 -0.31 -6.03 -18.52
CA GLY A 134 0.98 -5.63 -17.97
C GLY A 134 1.74 -4.60 -18.79
N SER A 135 1.20 -4.12 -19.91
CA SER A 135 1.78 -2.97 -20.61
C SER A 135 1.59 -1.68 -19.82
N CYS A 136 2.40 -0.65 -20.10
CA CYS A 136 2.28 0.64 -19.43
C CYS A 136 2.55 1.80 -20.38
N PHE A 137 2.01 2.98 -20.01
CA PHE A 137 2.26 4.24 -20.72
C PHE A 137 2.16 5.43 -19.77
N ASP A 138 2.88 6.50 -20.09
CA ASP A 138 2.82 7.75 -19.32
C ASP A 138 1.62 8.57 -19.76
N LEU A 139 0.96 9.19 -18.78
CA LEU A 139 -0.25 9.96 -18.97
C LEU A 139 -0.25 11.23 -18.13
N HIS A 140 -0.60 12.35 -18.78
CA HIS A 140 -0.96 13.59 -18.13
C HIS A 140 -2.48 13.76 -18.08
N LEU A 141 -3.01 14.11 -16.92
CA LEU A 141 -4.41 14.42 -16.67
C LEU A 141 -4.55 15.81 -16.09
N ASP A 142 -5.42 16.61 -16.69
CA ASP A 142 -5.84 17.87 -16.13
C ASP A 142 -6.68 17.68 -14.85
N THR A 143 -6.98 18.78 -14.17
CA THR A 143 -7.83 18.82 -12.96
C THR A 143 -9.16 18.11 -13.19
N ASN A 144 -9.49 17.12 -12.35
CA ASN A 144 -10.72 16.31 -12.41
C ASN A 144 -10.98 15.65 -13.78
N GLU A 145 -9.94 15.41 -14.56
CA GLU A 145 -10.06 14.82 -15.90
C GLU A 145 -10.30 13.32 -15.82
N ILE A 146 -11.16 12.82 -16.76
CA ILE A 146 -11.39 11.39 -17.00
C ILE A 146 -11.08 11.11 -18.46
N LYS A 147 -10.14 10.18 -18.70
CA LYS A 147 -9.83 9.68 -20.05
C LYS A 147 -10.28 8.24 -20.22
N TRP A 148 -10.97 7.97 -21.31
CA TRP A 148 -11.47 6.65 -21.68
C TRP A 148 -10.64 6.00 -22.76
N TYR A 149 -10.40 4.70 -22.61
CA TYR A 149 -9.62 3.88 -23.53
C TYR A 149 -10.37 2.60 -23.86
N SER A 150 -10.05 2.02 -25.04
CA SER A 150 -10.50 0.67 -25.39
C SER A 150 -9.46 -0.35 -24.92
N ILE A 151 -9.92 -1.49 -24.44
CA ILE A 151 -9.08 -2.66 -24.20
C ILE A 151 -8.90 -3.32 -25.56
N GLU A 152 -7.69 -3.27 -26.10
CA GLU A 152 -7.35 -4.01 -27.33
C GLU A 152 -7.31 -5.50 -26.98
N GLY A 153 -8.08 -6.30 -27.70
CA GLY A 153 -8.19 -7.74 -27.53
C GLY A 153 -7.14 -8.51 -28.34
#